data_2b24109c55855c37746b06ce277d791d
#
_entry.id   2b24109c55855c37746b06ce277d791d
#
_cell.length_a   1.000
_cell.length_b   1.000
_cell.length_c   1.000
_cell.angle_alpha   90.00
_cell.angle_beta   90.00
_cell.angle_gamma   90.00
#
_symmetry.space_group_name_H-M   'P 1'
#
loop_
_entity.id
_entity.type
_entity.pdbx_description
1 polymer ?
#
loop_
_entity_poly.entity_id
_entity_poly.type
_entity_poly.pdbx_seq_one_letter_code
_entity_poly.pdbx_strand_id
1 'polypeptide(L)'
;MKNLISIHNIIKSFNNLKAVDNLSLDIKEGEIYGLLGSNGAGKSTTLNILLGFLTPDSGTALINGVDTTDNSDEARKQIGYIPENVSLYPYLTGVENLDYFCKLNDKNHSPEKLEGFLDKCGLDSEFHNMRTETYSKGMRQKVGIAIALAKEASVYLLDEPASGLDPLASNELSALLRKLASNGAGILMASHDIFRIRETCNRIGIIKNGKLLKEMETSDVSTNELEKIYIEYMQN
;
A
#
# COMPACT_ATOMS: atom_id res chain seq x y z
N MET A 1 13.34 1.97 -17.69
CA MET A 1 12.55 2.44 -16.53
C MET A 1 13.32 2.05 -15.28
N LYS A 2 13.32 2.90 -14.26
CA LYS A 2 14.02 2.67 -12.99
C LYS A 2 13.15 1.79 -12.08
N ASN A 3 13.77 0.81 -11.38
CA ASN A 3 13.07 0.09 -10.33
C ASN A 3 13.00 0.99 -9.08
N LEU A 4 11.79 1.19 -8.57
CA LEU A 4 11.54 1.96 -7.34
C LEU A 4 11.42 1.05 -6.12
N ILE A 5 10.95 -0.19 -6.30
CA ILE A 5 10.93 -1.23 -5.28
C ILE A 5 11.67 -2.42 -5.87
N SER A 6 12.61 -3.01 -5.14
CA SER A 6 13.29 -4.25 -5.52
C SER A 6 13.40 -5.18 -4.33
N ILE A 7 12.96 -6.40 -4.51
CA ILE A 7 13.04 -7.50 -3.53
C ILE A 7 13.82 -8.63 -4.18
N HIS A 8 14.90 -9.06 -3.54
CA HIS A 8 15.76 -10.13 -4.04
C HIS A 8 15.91 -11.25 -3.01
N ASN A 9 15.33 -12.41 -3.31
CA ASN A 9 15.46 -13.67 -2.58
C ASN A 9 15.20 -13.54 -1.06
N ILE A 10 14.19 -12.72 -0.69
CA ILE A 10 13.86 -12.50 0.72
C ILE A 10 13.33 -13.78 1.35
N ILE A 11 13.90 -14.13 2.52
CA ILE A 11 13.38 -15.14 3.42
C ILE A 11 13.10 -14.47 4.77
N LYS A 12 11.93 -14.76 5.35
CA LYS A 12 11.58 -14.38 6.71
C LYS A 12 10.81 -15.50 7.40
N SER A 13 11.34 -15.93 8.55
CA SER A 13 10.72 -16.97 9.39
C SER A 13 10.37 -16.40 10.75
N PHE A 14 9.27 -16.88 11.32
CA PHE A 14 8.90 -16.69 12.71
C PHE A 14 8.78 -18.08 13.36
N ASN A 15 9.66 -18.36 14.30
CA ASN A 15 9.83 -19.71 14.84
C ASN A 15 10.05 -20.75 13.70
N ASN A 16 9.14 -21.71 13.53
CA ASN A 16 9.24 -22.76 12.51
C ASN A 16 8.42 -22.45 11.23
N LEU A 17 7.78 -21.27 11.15
CA LEU A 17 6.95 -20.88 10.00
C LEU A 17 7.72 -19.90 9.13
N LYS A 18 7.94 -20.24 7.86
CA LYS A 18 8.42 -19.30 6.85
C LYS A 18 7.25 -18.41 6.39
N ALA A 19 7.25 -17.17 6.85
CA ALA A 19 6.23 -16.18 6.45
C ALA A 19 6.52 -15.59 5.06
N VAL A 20 7.80 -15.51 4.67
CA VAL A 20 8.26 -15.22 3.31
C VAL A 20 9.34 -16.21 2.95
N ASP A 21 9.25 -16.84 1.78
CA ASP A 21 10.14 -17.92 1.35
C ASP A 21 10.66 -17.67 -0.07
N ASN A 22 11.86 -17.12 -0.17
CA ASN A 22 12.55 -16.81 -1.43
C ASN A 22 11.77 -15.90 -2.38
N LEU A 23 11.16 -14.83 -1.82
CA LEU A 23 10.40 -13.86 -2.60
C LEU A 23 11.34 -12.93 -3.36
N SER A 24 11.09 -12.78 -4.67
CA SER A 24 11.76 -11.78 -5.52
C SER A 24 10.72 -11.10 -6.39
N LEU A 25 10.74 -9.76 -6.45
CA LEU A 25 9.92 -8.95 -7.36
C LEU A 25 10.53 -7.55 -7.50
N ASP A 26 10.27 -6.93 -8.64
CA ASP A 26 10.64 -5.54 -8.92
C ASP A 26 9.40 -4.75 -9.31
N ILE A 27 9.32 -3.48 -8.88
CA ILE A 27 8.26 -2.54 -9.30
C ILE A 27 8.92 -1.30 -9.88
N LYS A 28 8.52 -0.97 -11.09
CA LYS A 28 9.10 0.13 -11.86
C LYS A 28 8.40 1.45 -11.56
N GLU A 29 9.06 2.52 -11.94
CA GLU A 29 8.45 3.84 -12.02
C GLU A 29 7.19 3.79 -12.90
N GLY A 30 6.07 4.33 -12.39
CA GLY A 30 4.78 4.35 -13.08
C GLY A 30 3.99 3.04 -13.01
N GLU A 31 4.43 2.07 -12.23
CA GLU A 31 3.80 0.76 -12.12
C GLU A 31 2.98 0.61 -10.83
N ILE A 32 1.79 0.02 -10.94
CA ILE A 32 1.00 -0.48 -9.80
C ILE A 32 1.06 -2.00 -9.84
N TYR A 33 1.72 -2.59 -8.85
CA TYR A 33 1.83 -4.02 -8.66
C TYR A 33 0.88 -4.51 -7.58
N GLY A 34 0.03 -5.47 -7.91
CA GLY A 34 -0.88 -6.13 -6.99
C GLY A 34 -0.29 -7.41 -6.40
N LEU A 35 -0.08 -7.47 -5.10
CA LEU A 35 0.30 -8.69 -4.39
C LEU A 35 -0.96 -9.38 -3.85
N LEU A 36 -1.49 -10.34 -4.62
CA LEU A 36 -2.74 -11.04 -4.36
C LEU A 36 -2.51 -12.32 -3.56
N GLY A 37 -3.20 -12.48 -2.43
CA GLY A 37 -3.10 -13.70 -1.63
C GLY A 37 -4.05 -13.70 -0.44
N SER A 38 -4.32 -14.87 0.12
CA SER A 38 -5.15 -15.04 1.31
C SER A 38 -4.51 -14.42 2.55
N ASN A 39 -5.26 -14.34 3.64
CA ASN A 39 -4.72 -13.95 4.94
C ASN A 39 -3.65 -14.96 5.37
N GLY A 40 -2.53 -14.45 5.89
CA GLY A 40 -1.37 -15.28 6.25
C GLY A 40 -0.47 -15.69 5.08
N ALA A 41 -0.74 -15.26 3.85
CA ALA A 41 0.09 -15.59 2.68
C ALA A 41 1.51 -14.96 2.69
N GLY A 42 1.77 -13.98 3.57
CA GLY A 42 3.06 -13.28 3.66
C GLY A 42 3.03 -11.83 3.18
N LYS A 43 1.87 -11.30 2.76
CA LYS A 43 1.71 -9.93 2.21
C LYS A 43 2.19 -8.85 3.19
N SER A 44 1.59 -8.77 4.38
CA SER A 44 1.93 -7.75 5.39
C SER A 44 3.36 -7.93 5.93
N THR A 45 3.89 -9.17 5.97
CA THR A 45 5.30 -9.42 6.30
C THR A 45 6.22 -8.80 5.25
N THR A 46 5.90 -8.95 3.97
CA THR A 46 6.64 -8.34 2.86
C THR A 46 6.62 -6.80 2.96
N LEU A 47 5.43 -6.21 3.22
CA LEU A 47 5.31 -4.76 3.42
C LEU A 47 6.13 -4.27 4.62
N ASN A 48 6.11 -5.00 5.74
CA ASN A 48 6.87 -4.64 6.94
C ASN A 48 8.39 -4.72 6.73
N ILE A 49 8.87 -5.61 5.86
CA ILE A 49 10.28 -5.66 5.46
C ILE A 49 10.63 -4.42 4.61
N LEU A 50 9.79 -4.07 3.63
CA LEU A 50 9.98 -2.87 2.81
C LEU A 50 9.93 -1.57 3.64
N LEU A 51 9.13 -1.54 4.71
CA LEU A 51 9.07 -0.43 5.66
C LEU A 51 10.27 -0.39 6.63
N GLY A 52 11.13 -1.43 6.63
CA GLY A 52 12.23 -1.55 7.58
C GLY A 52 11.77 -1.79 9.03
N PHE A 53 10.53 -2.27 9.24
CA PHE A 53 10.04 -2.70 10.55
C PHE A 53 10.42 -4.13 10.89
N LEU A 54 10.75 -4.93 9.87
CA LEU A 54 11.24 -6.30 9.99
C LEU A 54 12.51 -6.46 9.16
N THR A 55 13.54 -7.03 9.79
CA THR A 55 14.75 -7.45 9.08
C THR A 55 14.52 -8.84 8.48
N PRO A 56 14.78 -9.07 7.18
CA PRO A 56 14.73 -10.39 6.58
C PRO A 56 15.84 -11.29 7.17
N ASP A 57 15.63 -12.60 7.16
CA ASP A 57 16.64 -13.58 7.59
C ASP A 57 17.72 -13.74 6.50
N SER A 58 17.34 -13.51 5.23
CA SER A 58 18.26 -13.43 4.08
C SER A 58 17.61 -12.68 2.93
N GLY A 59 18.40 -12.31 1.92
CA GLY A 59 17.98 -11.49 0.79
C GLY A 59 18.04 -10.01 1.09
N THR A 60 17.60 -9.17 0.12
CA THR A 60 17.63 -7.71 0.22
C THR A 60 16.33 -7.10 -0.25
N ALA A 61 15.93 -5.98 0.38
CA ALA A 61 14.80 -5.16 -0.01
C ALA A 61 15.27 -3.71 -0.19
N LEU A 62 14.97 -3.14 -1.34
CA LEU A 62 15.43 -1.79 -1.69
C LEU A 62 14.21 -0.91 -2.04
N ILE A 63 14.23 0.32 -1.54
CA ILE A 63 13.34 1.40 -1.95
C ILE A 63 14.17 2.45 -2.66
N ASN A 64 13.93 2.63 -3.95
CA ASN A 64 14.66 3.57 -4.80
C ASN A 64 16.19 3.38 -4.72
N GLY A 65 16.65 2.13 -4.52
CA GLY A 65 18.07 1.76 -4.37
C GLY A 65 18.60 1.86 -2.94
N VAL A 66 17.79 2.32 -1.97
CA VAL A 66 18.14 2.39 -0.54
C VAL A 66 17.74 1.09 0.15
N ASP A 67 18.69 0.42 0.82
CA ASP A 67 18.43 -0.80 1.58
C ASP A 67 17.56 -0.50 2.81
N THR A 68 16.45 -1.24 2.93
CA THR A 68 15.46 -1.04 4.00
C THR A 68 15.92 -1.56 5.35
N THR A 69 16.93 -2.40 5.39
CA THR A 69 17.52 -2.91 6.64
C THR A 69 18.59 -1.96 7.18
N ASP A 70 19.55 -1.58 6.33
CA ASP A 70 20.71 -0.79 6.75
C ASP A 70 20.36 0.71 6.89
N ASN A 71 19.43 1.22 6.04
CA ASN A 71 19.07 2.63 5.95
C ASN A 71 17.55 2.83 6.02
N SER A 72 16.90 2.20 7.00
CA SER A 72 15.45 2.16 7.11
C SER A 72 14.80 3.55 7.21
N ASP A 73 15.42 4.51 7.90
CA ASP A 73 14.89 5.88 8.03
C ASP A 73 14.89 6.62 6.69
N GLU A 74 15.95 6.46 5.90
CA GLU A 74 16.05 7.07 4.57
C GLU A 74 15.05 6.42 3.59
N ALA A 75 14.91 5.10 3.65
CA ALA A 75 13.91 4.38 2.86
C ALA A 75 12.49 4.85 3.22
N ARG A 76 12.15 4.94 4.52
CA ARG A 76 10.83 5.38 4.98
C ARG A 76 10.48 6.80 4.55
N LYS A 77 11.44 7.71 4.43
CA LYS A 77 11.19 9.08 3.91
C LYS A 77 10.62 9.07 2.50
N GLN A 78 10.90 8.02 1.72
CA GLN A 78 10.47 7.87 0.33
C GLN A 78 9.16 7.09 0.17
N ILE A 79 8.57 6.59 1.27
CA ILE A 79 7.39 5.73 1.26
C ILE A 79 6.17 6.47 1.79
N GLY A 80 5.08 6.51 1.03
CA GLY A 80 3.72 6.73 1.51
C GLY A 80 3.12 5.38 1.90
N TYR A 81 2.73 5.20 3.16
CA TYR A 81 2.16 3.93 3.64
C TYR A 81 0.69 4.08 4.03
N ILE A 82 -0.13 3.16 3.56
CA ILE A 82 -1.54 3.05 3.93
C ILE A 82 -1.76 1.68 4.57
N PRO A 83 -1.90 1.61 5.91
CA PRO A 83 -2.18 0.36 6.62
C PRO A 83 -3.64 -0.08 6.42
N GLU A 84 -3.92 -1.37 6.63
CA GLU A 84 -5.29 -1.91 6.65
C GLU A 84 -6.19 -1.21 7.68
N ASN A 85 -5.64 -0.90 8.84
CA ASN A 85 -6.34 -0.22 9.92
C ASN A 85 -5.64 1.09 10.25
N VAL A 86 -6.24 2.19 9.82
CA VAL A 86 -5.73 3.54 10.09
C VAL A 86 -6.04 3.93 11.54
N SER A 87 -5.00 4.18 12.33
CA SER A 87 -5.08 4.69 13.69
C SER A 87 -4.82 6.19 13.69
N LEU A 88 -5.82 6.97 14.08
CA LEU A 88 -5.76 8.42 14.23
C LEU A 88 -5.81 8.79 15.72
N TYR A 89 -5.37 10.00 16.05
CA TYR A 89 -5.54 10.56 17.37
C TYR A 89 -7.02 10.93 17.56
N PRO A 90 -7.77 10.25 18.45
CA PRO A 90 -9.23 10.35 18.50
C PRO A 90 -9.75 11.73 18.89
N TYR A 91 -8.98 12.49 19.67
CA TYR A 91 -9.34 13.82 20.14
C TYR A 91 -8.98 14.95 19.16
N LEU A 92 -8.21 14.64 18.11
CA LEU A 92 -7.91 15.56 17.01
C LEU A 92 -8.96 15.43 15.91
N THR A 93 -9.16 16.52 15.16
CA THR A 93 -9.99 16.53 13.95
C THR A 93 -9.27 15.84 12.78
N GLY A 94 -9.97 15.66 11.64
CA GLY A 94 -9.36 15.14 10.43
C GLY A 94 -8.20 16.00 9.94
N VAL A 95 -8.39 17.31 9.88
CA VAL A 95 -7.33 18.27 9.48
C VAL A 95 -6.16 18.26 10.46
N GLU A 96 -6.43 18.27 11.77
CA GLU A 96 -5.38 18.28 12.80
C GLU A 96 -4.56 16.97 12.78
N ASN A 97 -5.19 15.81 12.55
CA ASN A 97 -4.48 14.56 12.34
C ASN A 97 -3.56 14.66 11.12
N LEU A 98 -4.10 15.11 9.98
CA LEU A 98 -3.33 15.27 8.76
C LEU A 98 -2.14 16.21 8.95
N ASP A 99 -2.36 17.38 9.55
CA ASP A 99 -1.31 18.37 9.86
C ASP A 99 -0.22 17.78 10.78
N TYR A 100 -0.65 17.05 11.83
CA TYR A 100 0.28 16.39 12.75
C TYR A 100 1.21 15.41 12.03
N PHE A 101 0.65 14.52 11.20
CA PHE A 101 1.45 13.55 10.45
C PHE A 101 2.30 14.20 9.34
N CYS A 102 1.84 15.30 8.74
CA CYS A 102 2.66 16.08 7.82
C CYS A 102 3.90 16.67 8.52
N LYS A 103 3.71 17.27 9.69
CA LYS A 103 4.81 17.85 10.50
C LYS A 103 5.82 16.80 10.97
N LEU A 104 5.38 15.56 11.28
CA LEU A 104 6.29 14.44 11.58
C LEU A 104 7.19 14.07 10.40
N ASN A 105 6.80 14.42 9.18
CA ASN A 105 7.57 14.19 7.96
C ASN A 105 8.24 15.47 7.44
N ASP A 106 8.44 16.48 8.30
CA ASP A 106 9.03 17.78 7.95
C ASP A 106 8.27 18.52 6.82
N LYS A 107 6.96 18.25 6.66
CA LYS A 107 6.09 18.89 5.69
C LYS A 107 5.17 19.89 6.40
N ASN A 108 5.25 21.15 5.97
CA ASN A 108 4.34 22.20 6.44
C ASN A 108 3.42 22.61 5.30
N HIS A 109 2.13 22.41 5.49
CA HIS A 109 1.11 22.79 4.50
C HIS A 109 0.18 23.86 5.09
N SER A 110 -0.38 24.73 4.21
CA SER A 110 -1.42 25.65 4.65
C SER A 110 -2.73 24.89 4.95
N PRO A 111 -3.63 25.45 5.78
CA PRO A 111 -4.92 24.84 6.06
C PRO A 111 -5.69 24.46 4.80
N GLU A 112 -5.71 25.32 3.78
CA GLU A 112 -6.41 25.10 2.50
C GLU A 112 -5.80 23.91 1.74
N LYS A 113 -4.46 23.73 1.81
CA LYS A 113 -3.80 22.58 1.17
C LYS A 113 -4.13 21.27 1.91
N LEU A 114 -4.21 21.31 3.25
CA LEU A 114 -4.59 20.15 4.06
C LEU A 114 -6.04 19.73 3.77
N GLU A 115 -6.99 20.67 3.76
CA GLU A 115 -8.37 20.41 3.37
C GLU A 115 -8.46 19.84 1.95
N GLY A 116 -7.71 20.41 1.01
CA GLY A 116 -7.64 19.91 -0.37
C GLY A 116 -7.09 18.48 -0.51
N PHE A 117 -6.28 17.98 0.42
CA PHE A 117 -5.90 16.56 0.47
C PHE A 117 -7.07 15.69 0.94
N LEU A 118 -7.82 16.13 1.94
CA LEU A 118 -9.00 15.41 2.44
C LEU A 118 -10.10 15.34 1.37
N ASP A 119 -10.37 16.45 0.68
CA ASP A 119 -11.31 16.50 -0.45
C ASP A 119 -10.93 15.52 -1.56
N LYS A 120 -9.63 15.48 -1.94
CA LYS A 120 -9.12 14.53 -2.95
C LYS A 120 -9.30 13.08 -2.56
N CYS A 121 -9.38 12.79 -1.26
CA CYS A 121 -9.64 11.46 -0.73
C CYS A 121 -11.13 11.18 -0.49
N GLY A 122 -12.01 12.11 -0.88
CA GLY A 122 -13.46 11.98 -0.79
C GLY A 122 -14.01 12.08 0.65
N LEU A 123 -13.29 12.72 1.56
CA LEU A 123 -13.84 13.06 2.88
C LEU A 123 -14.63 14.36 2.75
N ASP A 124 -15.94 14.31 3.00
CA ASP A 124 -16.80 15.48 2.89
C ASP A 124 -16.36 16.59 3.86
N SER A 125 -16.41 17.85 3.42
CA SER A 125 -15.88 19.00 4.15
C SER A 125 -16.51 19.21 5.52
N GLU A 126 -17.76 18.78 5.73
CA GLU A 126 -18.41 18.84 7.03
C GLU A 126 -17.69 18.01 8.12
N PHE A 127 -16.96 16.95 7.71
CA PHE A 127 -16.22 16.10 8.63
C PHE A 127 -14.79 16.58 8.90
N HIS A 128 -14.21 17.47 8.08
CA HIS A 128 -12.82 17.88 8.20
C HIS A 128 -12.45 18.35 9.61
N ASN A 129 -13.35 19.11 10.24
CA ASN A 129 -13.17 19.71 11.55
C ASN A 129 -13.90 18.96 12.68
N MET A 130 -14.42 17.75 12.43
CA MET A 130 -14.98 16.87 13.44
C MET A 130 -13.88 15.97 14.04
N ARG A 131 -14.00 15.65 15.34
CA ARG A 131 -13.06 14.73 16.01
C ARG A 131 -13.12 13.34 15.43
N THR A 132 -11.95 12.71 15.21
CA THR A 132 -11.86 11.43 14.55
C THR A 132 -12.35 10.25 15.40
N GLU A 133 -12.64 10.44 16.69
CA GLU A 133 -13.34 9.45 17.52
C GLU A 133 -14.73 9.09 16.97
N THR A 134 -15.38 10.05 16.27
CA THR A 134 -16.71 9.87 15.67
C THR A 134 -16.66 9.26 14.25
N TYR A 135 -15.46 9.08 13.69
CA TYR A 135 -15.31 8.63 12.30
C TYR A 135 -15.62 7.15 12.13
N SER A 136 -16.30 6.83 11.03
CA SER A 136 -16.41 5.45 10.53
C SER A 136 -15.04 4.90 10.12
N LYS A 137 -14.93 3.58 9.93
CA LYS A 137 -13.69 2.97 9.41
C LYS A 137 -13.30 3.58 8.07
N GLY A 138 -14.26 3.78 7.15
CA GLY A 138 -14.01 4.39 5.83
C GLY A 138 -13.52 5.84 5.92
N MET A 139 -14.08 6.65 6.82
CA MET A 139 -13.60 8.03 7.04
C MET A 139 -12.15 8.05 7.56
N ARG A 140 -11.80 7.18 8.51
CA ARG A 140 -10.41 7.05 8.98
C ARG A 140 -9.49 6.62 7.86
N GLN A 141 -9.93 5.69 6.99
CA GLN A 141 -9.17 5.25 5.82
C GLN A 141 -8.88 6.41 4.86
N LYS A 142 -9.89 7.24 4.57
CA LYS A 142 -9.73 8.45 3.72
C LYS A 142 -8.68 9.41 4.29
N VAL A 143 -8.66 9.63 5.60
CA VAL A 143 -7.60 10.45 6.26
C VAL A 143 -6.23 9.77 6.14
N GLY A 144 -6.13 8.45 6.33
CA GLY A 144 -4.89 7.70 6.15
C GLY A 144 -4.33 7.82 4.71
N ILE A 145 -5.21 7.77 3.73
CA ILE A 145 -4.85 8.00 2.32
C ILE A 145 -4.34 9.45 2.14
N ALA A 146 -5.03 10.45 2.73
CA ALA A 146 -4.62 11.85 2.65
C ALA A 146 -3.23 12.08 3.28
N ILE A 147 -2.93 11.42 4.41
CA ILE A 147 -1.61 11.46 5.07
C ILE A 147 -0.52 10.91 4.13
N ALA A 148 -0.77 9.75 3.50
CA ALA A 148 0.18 9.17 2.57
C ALA A 148 0.42 10.06 1.34
N LEU A 149 -0.64 10.68 0.80
CA LEU A 149 -0.56 11.62 -0.33
C LEU A 149 0.20 12.89 0.00
N ALA A 150 -0.06 13.48 1.17
CA ALA A 150 0.57 14.74 1.61
C ALA A 150 2.09 14.58 1.78
N LYS A 151 2.59 13.35 1.92
CA LYS A 151 4.01 13.06 1.95
C LYS A 151 4.69 13.26 0.59
N GLU A 152 3.94 13.19 -0.52
CA GLU A 152 4.46 13.35 -1.89
C GLU A 152 5.61 12.36 -2.17
N ALA A 153 5.42 11.11 -1.77
CA ALA A 153 6.43 10.06 -1.86
C ALA A 153 6.59 9.51 -3.28
N SER A 154 7.75 8.92 -3.59
CA SER A 154 8.00 8.23 -4.87
C SER A 154 7.49 6.79 -4.88
N VAL A 155 7.28 6.20 -3.71
CA VAL A 155 6.81 4.82 -3.52
C VAL A 155 5.60 4.83 -2.61
N TYR A 156 4.59 4.02 -2.94
CA TYR A 156 3.43 3.80 -2.08
C TYR A 156 3.28 2.31 -1.76
N LEU A 157 3.18 2.00 -0.47
CA LEU A 157 2.90 0.66 0.04
C LEU A 157 1.52 0.66 0.67
N LEU A 158 0.64 -0.25 0.22
CA LEU A 158 -0.75 -0.31 0.65
C LEU A 158 -1.10 -1.71 1.14
N ASP A 159 -1.62 -1.79 2.36
CA ASP A 159 -2.12 -3.04 2.95
C ASP A 159 -3.65 -2.98 3.02
N GLU A 160 -4.35 -3.77 2.19
CA GLU A 160 -5.81 -3.83 2.08
C GLU A 160 -6.48 -2.43 2.02
N PRO A 161 -6.05 -1.52 1.13
CA PRO A 161 -6.39 -0.10 1.21
C PRO A 161 -7.87 0.21 0.98
N ALA A 162 -8.61 -0.69 0.31
CA ALA A 162 -10.05 -0.57 0.09
C ALA A 162 -10.91 -1.15 1.22
N SER A 163 -10.29 -1.74 2.25
CA SER A 163 -11.02 -2.35 3.38
C SER A 163 -11.86 -1.32 4.14
N GLY A 164 -13.18 -1.51 4.14
CA GLY A 164 -14.13 -0.61 4.81
C GLY A 164 -14.55 0.62 4.00
N LEU A 165 -14.11 0.73 2.74
CA LEU A 165 -14.63 1.70 1.79
C LEU A 165 -15.87 1.12 1.08
N ASP A 166 -16.83 2.00 0.76
CA ASP A 166 -17.92 1.66 -0.14
C ASP A 166 -17.42 1.55 -1.59
N PRO A 167 -18.24 1.03 -2.53
CA PRO A 167 -17.81 0.85 -3.92
C PRO A 167 -17.38 2.15 -4.62
N LEU A 168 -18.03 3.28 -4.32
CA LEU A 168 -17.70 4.57 -4.93
C LEU A 168 -16.31 5.05 -4.44
N ALA A 169 -16.11 5.08 -3.13
CA ALA A 169 -14.83 5.47 -2.53
C ALA A 169 -13.68 4.54 -2.96
N SER A 170 -13.95 3.24 -3.15
CA SER A 170 -12.96 2.30 -3.68
C SER A 170 -12.56 2.61 -5.12
N ASN A 171 -13.52 3.03 -5.97
CA ASN A 171 -13.23 3.43 -7.35
C ASN A 171 -12.45 4.75 -7.40
N GLU A 172 -12.78 5.70 -6.53
CA GLU A 172 -12.04 6.96 -6.35
C GLU A 172 -10.59 6.69 -5.94
N LEU A 173 -10.37 5.79 -4.97
CA LEU A 173 -9.03 5.35 -4.59
C LEU A 173 -8.27 4.74 -5.77
N SER A 174 -8.90 3.84 -6.54
CA SER A 174 -8.27 3.24 -7.72
C SER A 174 -7.87 4.30 -8.76
N ALA A 175 -8.73 5.30 -9.01
CA ALA A 175 -8.42 6.42 -9.90
C ALA A 175 -7.24 7.26 -9.38
N LEU A 176 -7.21 7.51 -8.08
CA LEU A 176 -6.14 8.24 -7.41
C LEU A 176 -4.79 7.51 -7.53
N LEU A 177 -4.75 6.19 -7.28
CA LEU A 177 -3.54 5.37 -7.42
C LEU A 177 -3.02 5.37 -8.86
N ARG A 178 -3.91 5.23 -9.84
CA ARG A 178 -3.52 5.35 -11.26
C ARG A 178 -2.94 6.72 -11.60
N LYS A 179 -3.49 7.80 -11.02
CA LYS A 179 -2.93 9.14 -11.19
C LYS A 179 -1.55 9.29 -10.54
N LEU A 180 -1.32 8.72 -9.37
CA LEU A 180 0.01 8.71 -8.75
C LEU A 180 1.02 7.94 -9.60
N ALA A 181 0.66 6.77 -10.09
CA ALA A 181 1.51 5.98 -10.98
C ALA A 181 1.82 6.73 -12.28
N SER A 182 0.82 7.36 -12.93
CA SER A 182 1.04 8.17 -14.14
C SER A 182 1.99 9.36 -13.91
N ASN A 183 2.15 9.81 -12.66
CA ASN A 183 3.11 10.83 -12.26
C ASN A 183 4.48 10.23 -11.84
N GLY A 184 4.70 8.94 -12.08
CA GLY A 184 5.98 8.27 -11.86
C GLY A 184 6.10 7.53 -10.52
N ALA A 185 5.07 7.47 -9.68
CA ALA A 185 5.14 6.69 -8.44
C ALA A 185 5.14 5.17 -8.72
N GLY A 186 5.95 4.41 -7.95
CA GLY A 186 5.87 2.95 -7.89
C GLY A 186 4.96 2.52 -6.75
N ILE A 187 4.00 1.64 -7.01
CA ILE A 187 2.97 1.30 -6.03
C ILE A 187 2.91 -0.23 -5.84
N LEU A 188 3.01 -0.68 -4.58
CA LEU A 188 2.73 -2.06 -4.18
C LEU A 188 1.43 -2.09 -3.39
N MET A 189 0.42 -2.76 -3.92
CA MET A 189 -0.89 -2.95 -3.29
C MET A 189 -1.05 -4.42 -2.89
N ALA A 190 -1.03 -4.69 -1.60
CA ALA A 190 -1.33 -6.01 -1.03
C ALA A 190 -2.83 -6.13 -0.78
N SER A 191 -3.47 -7.17 -1.33
CA SER A 191 -4.89 -7.42 -1.11
C SER A 191 -5.26 -8.89 -1.34
N HIS A 192 -6.42 -9.27 -0.82
CA HIS A 192 -7.10 -10.53 -1.15
C HIS A 192 -8.30 -10.31 -2.10
N ASP A 193 -8.63 -9.06 -2.44
CA ASP A 193 -9.72 -8.70 -3.35
C ASP A 193 -9.27 -8.77 -4.81
N ILE A 194 -9.62 -9.86 -5.48
CA ILE A 194 -9.28 -10.15 -6.87
C ILE A 194 -9.79 -9.04 -7.80
N PHE A 195 -11.03 -8.56 -7.57
CA PHE A 195 -11.65 -7.55 -8.41
C PHE A 195 -10.88 -6.23 -8.33
N ARG A 196 -10.56 -5.77 -7.12
CA ARG A 196 -9.82 -4.52 -6.91
C ARG A 196 -8.41 -4.58 -7.46
N ILE A 197 -7.70 -5.69 -7.26
CA ILE A 197 -6.37 -5.92 -7.84
C ILE A 197 -6.43 -5.86 -9.37
N ARG A 198 -7.38 -6.59 -9.98
CA ARG A 198 -7.53 -6.63 -11.45
C ARG A 198 -7.87 -5.26 -12.04
N GLU A 199 -8.73 -4.49 -11.36
CA GLU A 199 -9.14 -3.17 -11.81
C GLU A 199 -8.03 -2.13 -11.69
N THR A 200 -7.24 -2.18 -10.61
CA THR A 200 -6.33 -1.07 -10.24
C THR A 200 -4.91 -1.27 -10.75
N CYS A 201 -4.40 -2.51 -10.71
CA CYS A 201 -2.99 -2.82 -10.93
C CYS A 201 -2.64 -3.03 -12.41
N ASN A 202 -1.38 -2.81 -12.75
CA ASN A 202 -0.82 -3.14 -14.08
C ASN A 202 -0.39 -4.61 -14.13
N ARG A 203 0.27 -5.08 -13.07
CA ARG A 203 0.80 -6.44 -12.94
C ARG A 203 0.39 -7.03 -11.60
N ILE A 204 0.20 -8.35 -11.56
CA ILE A 204 -0.27 -9.10 -10.41
C ILE A 204 0.72 -10.21 -10.08
N GLY A 205 1.06 -10.34 -8.81
CA GLY A 205 1.75 -11.50 -8.24
C GLY A 205 0.81 -12.27 -7.30
N ILE A 206 0.65 -13.56 -7.51
CA ILE A 206 -0.11 -14.44 -6.60
C ILE A 206 0.87 -15.01 -5.58
N ILE A 207 0.62 -14.72 -4.30
CA ILE A 207 1.44 -15.20 -3.17
C ILE A 207 0.66 -16.20 -2.31
N LYS A 208 1.31 -17.32 -1.95
CA LYS A 208 0.81 -18.33 -1.03
C LYS A 208 1.95 -18.88 -0.19
N ASN A 209 1.75 -19.01 1.12
CA ASN A 209 2.76 -19.54 2.06
C ASN A 209 4.14 -18.88 1.90
N GLY A 210 4.15 -17.56 1.73
CA GLY A 210 5.37 -16.78 1.56
C GLY A 210 6.04 -16.85 0.19
N LYS A 211 5.51 -17.63 -0.76
CA LYS A 211 6.08 -17.81 -2.10
C LYS A 211 5.28 -17.10 -3.16
N LEU A 212 5.96 -16.43 -4.08
CA LEU A 212 5.37 -15.90 -5.29
C LEU A 212 5.19 -17.07 -6.27
N LEU A 213 3.94 -17.43 -6.56
CA LEU A 213 3.61 -18.60 -7.37
C LEU A 213 3.46 -18.27 -8.85
N LYS A 214 2.94 -17.08 -9.15
CA LYS A 214 2.65 -16.65 -10.53
C LYS A 214 2.70 -15.13 -10.62
N GLU A 215 3.24 -14.61 -11.70
CA GLU A 215 3.11 -13.21 -12.11
C GLU A 215 2.43 -13.11 -13.47
N MET A 216 1.67 -12.05 -13.69
CA MET A 216 0.99 -11.78 -14.95
C MET A 216 0.64 -10.29 -15.09
N GLU A 217 0.57 -9.83 -16.35
CA GLU A 217 0.01 -8.51 -16.66
C GLU A 217 -1.52 -8.54 -16.54
N THR A 218 -2.12 -7.48 -16.01
CA THR A 218 -3.59 -7.42 -15.91
C THR A 218 -4.27 -7.32 -17.26
N SER A 219 -3.59 -6.80 -18.30
CA SER A 219 -4.07 -6.77 -19.68
C SER A 219 -4.36 -8.14 -20.25
N ASP A 220 -3.65 -9.17 -19.78
CA ASP A 220 -3.66 -10.52 -20.36
C ASP A 220 -4.74 -11.43 -19.80
N VAL A 221 -5.46 -10.97 -18.76
CA VAL A 221 -6.47 -11.77 -18.06
C VAL A 221 -7.74 -10.98 -17.79
N SER A 222 -8.89 -11.60 -17.95
CA SER A 222 -10.16 -11.08 -17.43
C SER A 222 -10.30 -11.35 -15.93
N THR A 223 -11.24 -10.68 -15.28
CA THR A 223 -11.52 -10.93 -13.84
C THR A 223 -11.90 -12.40 -13.58
N ASN A 224 -12.72 -12.98 -14.43
CA ASN A 224 -13.16 -14.38 -14.30
C ASN A 224 -12.00 -15.39 -14.51
N GLU A 225 -11.07 -15.09 -15.41
CA GLU A 225 -9.87 -15.92 -15.62
C GLU A 225 -8.93 -15.80 -14.44
N LEU A 226 -8.70 -14.57 -13.93
CA LEU A 226 -7.89 -14.37 -12.73
C LEU A 226 -8.44 -15.11 -11.51
N GLU A 227 -9.77 -15.10 -11.32
CA GLU A 227 -10.42 -15.85 -10.24
C GLU A 227 -10.17 -17.36 -10.37
N LYS A 228 -10.31 -17.94 -11.58
CA LYS A 228 -10.02 -19.36 -11.81
C LYS A 228 -8.56 -19.71 -11.52
N ILE A 229 -7.62 -18.89 -12.03
CA ILE A 229 -6.19 -19.05 -11.78
C ILE A 229 -5.91 -18.98 -10.28
N TYR A 230 -6.47 -17.99 -9.58
CA TYR A 230 -6.29 -17.82 -8.14
C TYR A 230 -6.79 -19.05 -7.37
N ILE A 231 -7.99 -19.56 -7.68
CA ILE A 231 -8.56 -20.75 -7.03
C ILE A 231 -7.66 -21.97 -7.26
N GLU A 232 -7.18 -22.19 -8.49
CA GLU A 232 -6.29 -23.29 -8.83
C GLU A 232 -5.01 -23.26 -7.97
N TYR A 233 -4.36 -22.10 -7.88
CA TYR A 233 -3.15 -21.95 -7.04
C TYR A 233 -3.43 -22.06 -5.55
N MET A 234 -4.63 -21.68 -5.08
CA MET A 234 -4.98 -21.79 -3.66
C MET A 234 -5.38 -23.21 -3.24
N GLN A 235 -5.86 -24.06 -4.16
CA GLN A 235 -6.23 -25.46 -3.87
C GLN A 235 -5.04 -26.42 -3.87
N ASN A 236 -4.02 -26.16 -4.68
CA ASN A 236 -2.77 -26.93 -4.75
C ASN A 236 -1.75 -26.50 -3.71
#